data_d657d5c5878d28cf571693f83e2cc0b5
#
_entry.id   d657d5c5878d28cf571693f83e2cc0b5
#
_cell.length_a   1.000
_cell.length_b   1.000
_cell.length_c   1.000
_cell.angle_alpha   90.00
_cell.angle_beta   90.00
_cell.angle_gamma   90.00
#
_symmetry.space_group_name_H-M   'P 1'
#
loop_
_entity.id
_entity.type
_entity.pdbx_description
1 polymer ?
#
loop_
_entity_poly.entity_id
_entity_poly.type
_entity_poly.pdbx_seq_one_letter_code
_entity_poly.pdbx_strand_id
1 'polypeptide(L)'
;MSFSRRNNAKITGNGTRTMVFAHGFGCDQNMWRNVAPQFEDDFRVVTFDHVGAGGSDHSSYDFQKYGTLEGYASDIVELGHELGIHDGIFVGHSVSAMMGVLASSRAPIMFSRLVLVGPSPRYINDGDYHGGFTQGQVDELLEFLDSNHMGWSQAMAPVIMGNPEHPELSEELTNSFCKTDPEIAKHFARATFMADNRADLDNVTVPSLILQCAEDVIAPVSVGHYLHAKLPDSKLVLMKATGHCPNLSHPKETTEAIRSFVNIE
;
A
#
# COMPACT_ATOMS: atom_id res chain seq x y z
N MET A 1 12.75 13.20 -17.63
CA MET A 1 13.02 11.83 -17.10
C MET A 1 11.78 10.99 -17.35
N SER A 2 11.88 9.70 -17.73
CA SER A 2 10.71 8.83 -17.84
C SER A 2 10.15 8.51 -16.45
N PHE A 3 8.84 8.22 -16.36
CA PHE A 3 8.20 7.89 -15.08
C PHE A 3 8.74 6.57 -14.52
N SER A 4 9.00 5.58 -15.38
CA SER A 4 9.59 4.31 -14.98
C SER A 4 10.97 4.48 -14.34
N ARG A 5 11.79 5.40 -14.82
CA ARG A 5 13.09 5.71 -14.20
C ARG A 5 12.92 6.51 -12.90
N ARG A 6 12.01 7.49 -12.88
CA ARG A 6 11.72 8.28 -11.67
C ARG A 6 11.30 7.38 -10.52
N ASN A 7 10.41 6.43 -10.81
CA ASN A 7 9.84 5.50 -9.83
C ASN A 7 10.61 4.18 -9.72
N ASN A 8 11.84 4.07 -10.26
CA ASN A 8 12.64 2.84 -10.21
C ASN A 8 11.84 1.58 -10.58
N ALA A 9 10.98 1.68 -11.60
CA ALA A 9 10.09 0.59 -11.98
C ALA A 9 10.87 -0.60 -12.55
N LYS A 10 10.54 -1.80 -12.10
CA LYS A 10 11.03 -3.08 -12.60
C LYS A 10 9.90 -3.83 -13.25
N ILE A 11 10.21 -4.45 -14.38
CA ILE A 11 9.26 -5.23 -15.15
C ILE A 11 9.83 -6.63 -15.32
N THR A 12 9.05 -7.62 -14.90
CA THR A 12 9.37 -9.04 -15.01
C THR A 12 8.16 -9.80 -15.54
N GLY A 13 8.35 -11.09 -15.86
CA GLY A 13 7.29 -11.92 -16.40
C GLY A 13 6.93 -11.60 -17.85
N ASN A 14 6.24 -12.54 -18.51
CA ASN A 14 5.95 -12.50 -19.94
C ASN A 14 4.45 -12.57 -20.27
N GLY A 15 3.59 -12.45 -19.28
CA GLY A 15 2.14 -12.49 -19.47
C GLY A 15 1.64 -11.26 -20.26
N THR A 16 0.46 -11.39 -20.85
CA THR A 16 -0.17 -10.32 -21.64
C THR A 16 -0.90 -9.31 -20.76
N ARG A 17 -1.40 -9.73 -19.60
CA ARG A 17 -2.03 -8.85 -18.60
C ARG A 17 -0.97 -8.34 -17.63
N THR A 18 -1.10 -7.07 -17.24
CA THR A 18 -0.15 -6.46 -16.29
C THR A 18 -0.68 -6.54 -14.85
N MET A 19 0.19 -6.91 -13.92
CA MET A 19 -0.05 -6.81 -12.48
C MET A 19 0.95 -5.84 -11.87
N VAL A 20 0.46 -4.80 -11.19
CA VAL A 20 1.27 -3.71 -10.61
C VAL A 20 1.25 -3.83 -9.10
N PHE A 21 2.43 -3.85 -8.47
CA PHE A 21 2.58 -3.93 -7.02
C PHE A 21 3.13 -2.63 -6.45
N ALA A 22 2.39 -2.04 -5.53
CA ALA A 22 2.72 -0.79 -4.84
C ALA A 22 2.93 -1.04 -3.34
N HIS A 23 4.07 -0.59 -2.83
CA HIS A 23 4.47 -0.78 -1.43
C HIS A 23 3.82 0.21 -0.47
N GLY A 24 3.85 -0.08 0.84
CA GLY A 24 3.34 0.77 1.90
C GLY A 24 4.30 1.87 2.36
N PHE A 25 3.87 2.63 3.37
CA PHE A 25 4.66 3.68 4.02
C PHE A 25 6.01 3.14 4.54
N GLY A 26 7.08 3.89 4.31
CA GLY A 26 8.43 3.58 4.80
C GLY A 26 9.10 2.36 4.19
N CYS A 27 8.48 1.75 3.17
CA CYS A 27 8.98 0.58 2.47
C CYS A 27 9.49 0.92 1.07
N ASP A 28 9.92 -0.10 0.35
CA ASP A 28 10.24 -0.07 -1.06
C ASP A 28 9.68 -1.31 -1.77
N GLN A 29 9.84 -1.40 -3.08
CA GLN A 29 9.32 -2.52 -3.87
C GLN A 29 9.83 -3.89 -3.43
N ASN A 30 10.95 -3.97 -2.68
CA ASN A 30 11.51 -5.23 -2.22
C ASN A 30 10.59 -5.96 -1.21
N MET A 31 9.64 -5.24 -0.59
CA MET A 31 8.64 -5.89 0.26
C MET A 31 7.74 -6.90 -0.50
N TRP A 32 7.73 -6.83 -1.84
CA TRP A 32 6.97 -7.73 -2.70
C TRP A 32 7.78 -8.94 -3.22
N ARG A 33 9.07 -9.07 -2.84
CA ARG A 33 10.01 -10.10 -3.35
C ARG A 33 9.53 -11.55 -3.21
N ASN A 34 8.69 -11.83 -2.23
CA ASN A 34 8.17 -13.19 -1.98
C ASN A 34 6.79 -13.43 -2.61
N VAL A 35 6.09 -12.37 -3.05
CA VAL A 35 4.74 -12.44 -3.62
C VAL A 35 4.76 -12.16 -5.12
N ALA A 36 5.34 -11.05 -5.56
CA ALA A 36 5.30 -10.62 -6.96
C ALA A 36 5.88 -11.66 -7.94
N PRO A 37 7.01 -12.34 -7.67
CA PRO A 37 7.56 -13.35 -8.58
C PRO A 37 6.63 -14.55 -8.80
N GLN A 38 5.71 -14.82 -7.88
CA GLN A 38 4.75 -15.92 -8.02
C GLN A 38 3.74 -15.72 -9.15
N PHE A 39 3.69 -14.51 -9.75
CA PHE A 39 2.77 -14.15 -10.82
C PHE A 39 3.47 -13.98 -12.19
N GLU A 40 4.80 -14.15 -12.28
CA GLU A 40 5.57 -13.88 -13.49
C GLU A 40 5.27 -14.85 -14.64
N ASP A 41 4.81 -16.07 -14.34
CA ASP A 41 4.42 -17.05 -15.35
C ASP A 41 3.14 -16.64 -16.08
N ASP A 42 2.23 -15.93 -15.40
CA ASP A 42 0.89 -15.61 -15.90
C ASP A 42 0.76 -14.13 -16.30
N PHE A 43 1.56 -13.25 -15.71
CA PHE A 43 1.45 -11.79 -15.84
C PHE A 43 2.76 -11.12 -16.23
N ARG A 44 2.63 -9.97 -16.86
CA ARG A 44 3.69 -8.96 -16.86
C ARG A 44 3.64 -8.26 -15.51
N VAL A 45 4.62 -8.50 -14.67
CA VAL A 45 4.68 -7.98 -13.29
C VAL A 45 5.46 -6.67 -13.27
N VAL A 46 4.87 -5.64 -12.69
CA VAL A 46 5.50 -4.34 -12.46
C VAL A 46 5.59 -4.09 -10.96
N THR A 47 6.81 -3.88 -10.48
CA THR A 47 7.07 -3.34 -9.13
C THR A 47 7.72 -1.98 -9.27
N PHE A 48 7.49 -1.07 -8.35
CA PHE A 48 8.07 0.27 -8.40
C PHE A 48 8.20 0.86 -6.99
N ASP A 49 9.02 1.89 -6.87
CA ASP A 49 9.17 2.68 -5.66
C ASP A 49 8.39 3.99 -5.79
N HIS A 50 7.64 4.36 -4.75
CA HIS A 50 7.10 5.71 -4.66
C HIS A 50 8.24 6.74 -4.66
N VAL A 51 8.02 7.91 -5.27
CA VAL A 51 9.03 8.97 -5.24
C VAL A 51 9.34 9.34 -3.79
N GLY A 52 10.62 9.36 -3.47
CA GLY A 52 11.12 9.54 -2.10
C GLY A 52 11.36 8.24 -1.33
N ALA A 53 11.10 7.07 -1.94
CA ALA A 53 11.36 5.76 -1.34
C ALA A 53 12.31 4.93 -2.20
N GLY A 54 13.00 3.98 -1.57
CA GLY A 54 13.82 2.97 -2.23
C GLY A 54 14.84 3.55 -3.20
N GLY A 55 14.85 3.04 -4.43
CA GLY A 55 15.72 3.50 -5.52
C GLY A 55 15.09 4.53 -6.45
N SER A 56 13.96 5.13 -6.06
CA SER A 56 13.32 6.21 -6.83
C SER A 56 14.21 7.45 -6.91
N ASP A 57 13.91 8.34 -7.84
CA ASP A 57 14.60 9.63 -7.90
C ASP A 57 14.11 10.58 -6.79
N HIS A 58 14.83 10.63 -5.69
CA HIS A 58 14.51 11.48 -4.54
C HIS A 58 14.54 12.97 -4.88
N SER A 59 15.31 13.40 -5.91
CA SER A 59 15.34 14.79 -6.35
C SER A 59 14.03 15.25 -7.02
N SER A 60 13.19 14.29 -7.40
CA SER A 60 11.84 14.53 -7.94
C SER A 60 10.77 14.67 -6.85
N TYR A 61 11.14 14.61 -5.55
CA TYR A 61 10.17 14.77 -4.48
C TYR A 61 9.71 16.22 -4.35
N ASP A 62 8.43 16.43 -4.56
CA ASP A 62 7.76 17.74 -4.47
C ASP A 62 6.80 17.73 -3.27
N PHE A 63 7.13 18.49 -2.23
CA PHE A 63 6.32 18.58 -1.00
C PHE A 63 4.90 19.10 -1.24
N GLN A 64 4.68 19.90 -2.28
CA GLN A 64 3.34 20.32 -2.64
C GLN A 64 2.54 19.18 -3.30
N LYS A 65 3.16 18.50 -4.29
CA LYS A 65 2.54 17.37 -5.00
C LYS A 65 2.19 16.22 -4.04
N TYR A 66 3.13 15.86 -3.16
CA TYR A 66 2.99 14.71 -2.26
C TYR A 66 2.42 15.03 -0.88
N GLY A 67 1.83 16.22 -0.71
CA GLY A 67 1.11 16.60 0.51
C GLY A 67 -0.18 15.83 0.76
N THR A 68 -0.67 15.10 -0.25
CA THR A 68 -1.82 14.20 -0.18
C THR A 68 -1.56 12.93 -1.01
N LEU A 69 -2.40 11.90 -0.84
CA LEU A 69 -2.30 10.66 -1.63
C LEU A 69 -2.56 10.86 -3.12
N GLU A 70 -3.18 11.98 -3.50
CA GLU A 70 -3.46 12.36 -4.89
C GLU A 70 -2.21 12.51 -5.76
N GLY A 71 -1.11 13.03 -5.17
CA GLY A 71 0.17 13.13 -5.87
C GLY A 71 0.75 11.77 -6.23
N TYR A 72 0.69 10.83 -5.30
CA TYR A 72 1.13 9.44 -5.50
C TYR A 72 0.22 8.69 -6.48
N ALA A 73 -1.10 8.90 -6.41
CA ALA A 73 -2.04 8.33 -7.38
C ALA A 73 -1.77 8.85 -8.80
N SER A 74 -1.41 10.13 -8.94
CA SER A 74 -0.99 10.69 -10.23
C SER A 74 0.24 9.99 -10.79
N ASP A 75 1.23 9.70 -9.94
CA ASP A 75 2.43 8.95 -10.37
C ASP A 75 2.09 7.55 -10.88
N ILE A 76 1.15 6.85 -10.22
CA ILE A 76 0.68 5.54 -10.66
C ILE A 76 0.03 5.64 -12.05
N VAL A 77 -0.80 6.66 -12.27
CA VAL A 77 -1.44 6.88 -13.58
C VAL A 77 -0.41 7.24 -14.65
N GLU A 78 0.54 8.14 -14.35
CA GLU A 78 1.62 8.53 -15.26
C GLU A 78 2.48 7.31 -15.65
N LEU A 79 2.86 6.49 -14.67
CA LEU A 79 3.61 5.26 -14.89
C LEU A 79 2.82 4.25 -15.72
N GLY A 80 1.53 4.09 -15.41
CA GLY A 80 0.63 3.21 -16.15
C GLY A 80 0.48 3.60 -17.61
N HIS A 81 0.35 4.89 -17.91
CA HIS A 81 0.32 5.39 -19.29
C HIS A 81 1.64 5.16 -20.02
N GLU A 82 2.78 5.45 -19.40
CA GLU A 82 4.11 5.20 -19.99
C GLU A 82 4.31 3.72 -20.33
N LEU A 83 3.85 2.84 -19.43
CA LEU A 83 4.00 1.38 -19.61
C LEU A 83 2.90 0.75 -20.48
N GLY A 84 1.94 1.53 -20.96
CA GLY A 84 0.82 1.06 -21.79
C GLY A 84 -0.09 0.08 -21.03
N ILE A 85 -0.37 0.34 -19.74
CA ILE A 85 -1.22 -0.55 -18.93
C ILE A 85 -2.69 -0.31 -19.27
N HIS A 86 -3.35 -1.37 -19.71
CA HIS A 86 -4.79 -1.46 -19.93
C HIS A 86 -5.30 -2.75 -19.29
N ASP A 87 -6.47 -2.70 -18.65
CA ASP A 87 -7.08 -3.84 -17.96
C ASP A 87 -6.15 -4.54 -16.96
N GLY A 88 -5.21 -3.79 -16.39
CA GLY A 88 -4.26 -4.29 -15.41
C GLY A 88 -4.91 -4.66 -14.08
N ILE A 89 -4.13 -5.29 -13.22
CA ILE A 89 -4.49 -5.57 -11.84
C ILE A 89 -3.58 -4.72 -10.96
N PHE A 90 -4.15 -3.92 -10.07
CA PHE A 90 -3.38 -3.15 -9.10
C PHE A 90 -3.39 -3.86 -7.74
N VAL A 91 -2.22 -4.05 -7.15
CA VAL A 91 -2.00 -4.64 -5.83
C VAL A 91 -1.34 -3.59 -4.96
N GLY A 92 -2.08 -3.02 -4.02
CA GLY A 92 -1.59 -1.98 -3.12
C GLY A 92 -1.56 -2.45 -1.67
N HIS A 93 -0.41 -2.27 -1.01
CA HIS A 93 -0.27 -2.53 0.42
C HIS A 93 -0.51 -1.24 1.22
N SER A 94 -1.32 -1.34 2.29
CA SER A 94 -1.53 -0.26 3.25
C SER A 94 -2.02 1.02 2.56
N VAL A 95 -1.33 2.15 2.73
CA VAL A 95 -1.63 3.44 2.09
C VAL A 95 -1.76 3.34 0.58
N SER A 96 -1.00 2.47 -0.07
CA SER A 96 -1.06 2.26 -1.53
C SER A 96 -2.38 1.63 -1.99
N ALA A 97 -3.13 1.00 -1.09
CA ALA A 97 -4.49 0.56 -1.40
C ALA A 97 -5.38 1.77 -1.78
N MET A 98 -5.31 2.84 -1.01
CA MET A 98 -6.06 4.08 -1.32
C MET A 98 -5.49 4.82 -2.54
N MET A 99 -4.18 4.80 -2.74
CA MET A 99 -3.59 5.33 -3.99
C MET A 99 -4.12 4.59 -5.22
N GLY A 100 -4.31 3.26 -5.12
CA GLY A 100 -4.94 2.45 -6.18
C GLY A 100 -6.41 2.81 -6.40
N VAL A 101 -7.18 3.06 -5.35
CA VAL A 101 -8.56 3.55 -5.43
C VAL A 101 -8.61 4.87 -6.19
N LEU A 102 -7.78 5.85 -5.80
CA LEU A 102 -7.71 7.15 -6.47
C LEU A 102 -7.25 7.03 -7.93
N ALA A 103 -6.23 6.22 -8.20
CA ALA A 103 -5.72 6.00 -9.56
C ALA A 103 -6.77 5.33 -10.46
N SER A 104 -7.52 4.34 -9.96
CA SER A 104 -8.58 3.67 -10.72
C SER A 104 -9.73 4.61 -11.08
N SER A 105 -10.08 5.52 -10.20
CA SER A 105 -11.11 6.55 -10.46
C SER A 105 -10.66 7.56 -11.52
N ARG A 106 -9.37 7.92 -11.54
CA ARG A 106 -8.78 8.87 -12.51
C ARG A 106 -8.56 8.26 -13.90
N ALA A 107 -8.25 6.96 -13.95
CA ALA A 107 -7.97 6.24 -15.17
C ALA A 107 -8.76 4.91 -15.22
N PRO A 108 -10.09 4.96 -15.43
CA PRO A 108 -10.99 3.81 -15.27
C PRO A 108 -10.66 2.60 -16.15
N ILE A 109 -9.97 2.80 -17.30
CA ILE A 109 -9.59 1.71 -18.20
C ILE A 109 -8.22 1.08 -17.86
N MET A 110 -7.47 1.68 -16.93
CA MET A 110 -6.12 1.25 -16.61
C MET A 110 -6.12 -0.04 -15.79
N PHE A 111 -7.01 -0.13 -14.82
CA PHE A 111 -7.11 -1.29 -13.93
C PHE A 111 -8.49 -1.93 -14.01
N SER A 112 -8.53 -3.24 -14.21
CA SER A 112 -9.75 -4.04 -14.23
C SER A 112 -10.07 -4.67 -12.87
N ARG A 113 -9.11 -4.70 -11.95
CA ARG A 113 -9.26 -5.21 -10.58
C ARG A 113 -8.33 -4.48 -9.62
N LEU A 114 -8.76 -4.35 -8.37
CA LEU A 114 -7.93 -3.87 -7.26
C LEU A 114 -7.74 -4.98 -6.21
N VAL A 115 -6.53 -5.11 -5.71
CA VAL A 115 -6.18 -5.93 -4.54
C VAL A 115 -5.66 -5.00 -3.46
N LEU A 116 -6.38 -4.91 -2.37
CA LEU A 116 -6.16 -3.99 -1.26
C LEU A 116 -5.66 -4.81 -0.07
N VAL A 117 -4.36 -4.76 0.22
CA VAL A 117 -3.71 -5.54 1.28
C VAL A 117 -3.50 -4.68 2.52
N GLY A 118 -4.15 -5.00 3.63
CA GLY A 118 -4.13 -4.19 4.85
C GLY A 118 -4.62 -2.75 4.63
N PRO A 119 -5.73 -2.53 3.90
CA PRO A 119 -6.15 -1.19 3.51
C PRO A 119 -6.77 -0.40 4.65
N SER A 120 -6.63 0.93 4.62
CA SER A 120 -7.43 1.83 5.44
C SER A 120 -7.80 3.09 4.66
N PRO A 121 -9.09 3.46 4.55
CA PRO A 121 -9.50 4.70 3.91
C PRO A 121 -9.33 5.90 4.85
N ARG A 122 -9.25 5.67 6.16
CA ARG A 122 -9.01 6.65 7.21
C ARG A 122 -8.50 5.94 8.47
N TYR A 123 -7.45 6.44 9.05
CA TYR A 123 -6.88 5.85 10.28
C TYR A 123 -7.53 6.38 11.55
N ILE A 124 -8.09 7.60 11.51
CA ILE A 124 -8.67 8.29 12.66
C ILE A 124 -10.14 7.88 12.83
N ASN A 125 -10.52 7.54 14.06
CA ASN A 125 -11.91 7.28 14.44
C ASN A 125 -12.76 8.55 14.23
N ASP A 126 -14.01 8.38 13.71
CA ASP A 126 -14.89 9.49 13.40
C ASP A 126 -16.36 9.05 13.52
N GLY A 127 -17.04 9.48 14.58
CA GLY A 127 -18.38 9.01 14.90
C GLY A 127 -18.42 7.50 15.07
N ASP A 128 -19.24 6.82 14.28
CA ASP A 128 -19.36 5.34 14.29
C ASP A 128 -18.27 4.63 13.47
N TYR A 129 -17.40 5.37 12.78
CA TYR A 129 -16.30 4.80 12.04
C TYR A 129 -15.10 4.56 12.96
N HIS A 130 -14.60 3.31 12.99
CA HIS A 130 -13.44 2.90 13.78
C HIS A 130 -12.24 2.64 12.87
N GLY A 131 -11.39 3.68 12.70
CA GLY A 131 -10.17 3.61 11.89
C GLY A 131 -8.96 3.01 12.63
N GLY A 132 -9.06 2.90 13.95
CA GLY A 132 -8.04 2.31 14.83
C GLY A 132 -7.37 3.31 15.78
N PHE A 133 -7.31 4.59 15.43
CA PHE A 133 -6.64 5.62 16.22
C PHE A 133 -7.60 6.76 16.59
N THR A 134 -7.39 7.37 17.74
CA THR A 134 -7.93 8.71 18.03
C THR A 134 -7.07 9.77 17.35
N GLN A 135 -7.60 10.98 17.19
CA GLN A 135 -6.82 12.13 16.68
C GLN A 135 -5.54 12.34 17.52
N GLY A 136 -5.66 12.33 18.86
CA GLY A 136 -4.52 12.53 19.76
C GLY A 136 -3.42 11.48 19.58
N GLN A 137 -3.78 10.21 19.36
CA GLN A 137 -2.81 9.14 19.09
C GLN A 137 -2.06 9.37 17.76
N VAL A 138 -2.75 9.84 16.72
CA VAL A 138 -2.10 10.19 15.46
C VAL A 138 -1.18 11.40 15.64
N ASP A 139 -1.62 12.42 16.39
CA ASP A 139 -0.80 13.60 16.66
C ASP A 139 0.49 13.22 17.42
N GLU A 140 0.39 12.38 18.47
CA GLU A 140 1.53 11.85 19.23
C GLU A 140 2.48 11.02 18.35
N LEU A 141 1.93 10.16 17.47
CA LEU A 141 2.70 9.34 16.54
C LEU A 141 3.51 10.22 15.57
N LEU A 142 2.88 11.25 15.02
CA LEU A 142 3.51 12.19 14.10
C LEU A 142 4.56 13.06 14.82
N GLU A 143 4.28 13.53 16.03
CA GLU A 143 5.23 14.30 16.85
C GLU A 143 6.47 13.45 17.21
N PHE A 144 6.27 12.18 17.57
CA PHE A 144 7.39 11.27 17.84
C PHE A 144 8.25 11.07 16.59
N LEU A 145 7.63 10.85 15.43
CA LEU A 145 8.35 10.74 14.17
C LEU A 145 9.12 12.03 13.82
N ASP A 146 8.49 13.20 14.02
CA ASP A 146 9.09 14.51 13.77
C ASP A 146 10.32 14.76 14.66
N SER A 147 10.25 14.40 15.93
CA SER A 147 11.30 14.63 16.91
C SER A 147 12.42 13.62 16.86
N ASN A 148 12.13 12.36 16.55
CA ASN A 148 13.09 11.25 16.57
C ASN A 148 12.74 10.14 15.59
N HIS A 149 13.01 10.36 14.30
CA HIS A 149 12.75 9.39 13.23
C HIS A 149 13.34 7.99 13.49
N MET A 150 14.60 7.93 13.96
CA MET A 150 15.27 6.64 14.24
C MET A 150 14.62 5.91 15.43
N GLY A 151 14.34 6.63 16.50
CA GLY A 151 13.67 6.07 17.68
C GLY A 151 12.25 5.61 17.38
N TRP A 152 11.53 6.39 16.57
CA TRP A 152 10.21 6.02 16.06
C TRP A 152 10.27 4.72 15.24
N SER A 153 11.21 4.62 14.31
CA SER A 153 11.41 3.44 13.47
C SER A 153 11.66 2.18 14.28
N GLN A 154 12.54 2.29 15.28
CA GLN A 154 12.87 1.17 16.18
C GLN A 154 11.71 0.75 17.09
N ALA A 155 10.89 1.69 17.53
CA ALA A 155 9.75 1.42 18.39
C ALA A 155 8.55 0.86 17.60
N MET A 156 8.26 1.44 16.44
CA MET A 156 7.03 1.15 15.70
C MET A 156 7.14 -0.04 14.77
N ALA A 157 8.30 -0.31 14.16
CA ALA A 157 8.43 -1.40 13.21
C ALA A 157 8.09 -2.77 13.82
N PRO A 158 8.53 -3.15 15.03
CA PRO A 158 8.10 -4.40 15.66
C PRO A 158 6.60 -4.46 15.96
N VAL A 159 5.99 -3.34 16.34
CA VAL A 159 4.56 -3.25 16.62
C VAL A 159 3.74 -3.42 15.35
N ILE A 160 4.16 -2.76 14.25
CA ILE A 160 3.53 -2.82 12.93
C ILE A 160 3.68 -4.22 12.33
N MET A 161 4.88 -4.80 12.40
CA MET A 161 5.15 -6.13 11.85
C MET A 161 4.38 -7.20 12.61
N GLY A 162 4.25 -7.08 13.94
CA GLY A 162 3.80 -8.20 14.78
C GLY A 162 4.77 -9.39 14.64
N ASN A 163 4.25 -10.62 14.79
CA ASN A 163 5.03 -11.87 14.56
C ASN A 163 6.34 -11.92 15.38
N PRO A 164 6.26 -11.84 16.71
CA PRO A 164 7.44 -11.78 17.59
C PRO A 164 8.35 -13.01 17.51
N GLU A 165 7.84 -14.12 16.97
CA GLU A 165 8.57 -15.36 16.69
C GLU A 165 9.50 -15.23 15.46
N HIS A 166 9.33 -14.16 14.66
CA HIS A 166 10.12 -13.82 13.48
C HIS A 166 10.76 -12.43 13.59
N PRO A 167 11.70 -12.22 14.56
CA PRO A 167 12.29 -10.91 14.82
C PRO A 167 13.05 -10.32 13.63
N GLU A 168 13.53 -11.16 12.72
CA GLU A 168 14.18 -10.74 11.46
C GLU A 168 13.28 -9.88 10.58
N LEU A 169 11.95 -10.11 10.59
CA LEU A 169 10.99 -9.30 9.84
C LEU A 169 10.87 -7.90 10.43
N SER A 170 10.85 -7.80 11.76
CA SER A 170 10.82 -6.52 12.47
C SER A 170 12.11 -5.72 12.26
N GLU A 171 13.26 -6.40 12.25
CA GLU A 171 14.55 -5.78 11.95
C GLU A 171 14.59 -5.25 10.51
N GLU A 172 14.09 -6.04 9.56
CA GLU A 172 13.98 -5.63 8.15
C GLU A 172 13.13 -4.36 7.99
N LEU A 173 11.94 -4.33 8.62
CA LEU A 173 11.05 -3.18 8.55
C LEU A 173 11.67 -1.95 9.23
N THR A 174 12.35 -2.13 10.37
CA THR A 174 13.10 -1.07 11.04
C THR A 174 14.16 -0.48 10.10
N ASN A 175 14.95 -1.34 9.45
CA ASN A 175 15.98 -0.92 8.52
C ASN A 175 15.41 -0.20 7.30
N SER A 176 14.22 -0.61 6.83
CA SER A 176 13.51 0.06 5.74
C SER A 176 13.11 1.48 6.15
N PHE A 177 12.48 1.63 7.31
CA PHE A 177 12.06 2.95 7.83
C PHE A 177 13.26 3.88 8.03
N CYS A 178 14.35 3.36 8.62
CA CYS A 178 15.55 4.13 8.88
C CYS A 178 16.30 4.62 7.61
N LYS A 179 16.10 3.96 6.46
CA LYS A 179 16.71 4.35 5.18
C LYS A 179 15.99 5.49 4.48
N THR A 180 14.72 5.73 4.81
CA THR A 180 13.94 6.81 4.21
C THR A 180 14.47 8.15 4.69
N ASP A 181 14.57 9.13 3.80
CA ASP A 181 14.91 10.51 4.18
C ASP A 181 13.93 10.99 5.26
N PRO A 182 14.42 11.52 6.41
CA PRO A 182 13.56 11.90 7.52
C PRO A 182 12.49 12.94 7.16
N GLU A 183 12.80 13.93 6.33
CA GLU A 183 11.83 14.97 5.96
C GLU A 183 10.75 14.42 5.02
N ILE A 184 11.13 13.50 4.11
CA ILE A 184 10.18 12.77 3.27
C ILE A 184 9.33 11.83 4.11
N ALA A 185 9.93 11.10 5.06
CA ALA A 185 9.20 10.19 5.95
C ALA A 185 8.13 10.93 6.77
N LYS A 186 8.46 12.06 7.37
CA LYS A 186 7.53 12.92 8.13
C LYS A 186 6.39 13.42 7.25
N HIS A 187 6.73 13.91 6.07
CA HIS A 187 5.74 14.45 5.14
C HIS A 187 4.79 13.35 4.64
N PHE A 188 5.33 12.19 4.24
CA PHE A 188 4.53 11.07 3.79
C PHE A 188 3.67 10.47 4.92
N ALA A 189 4.18 10.43 6.17
CA ALA A 189 3.40 10.01 7.32
C ALA A 189 2.16 10.90 7.53
N ARG A 190 2.32 12.24 7.43
CA ARG A 190 1.18 13.17 7.51
C ARG A 190 0.18 12.92 6.39
N ALA A 191 0.64 12.81 5.14
CA ALA A 191 -0.21 12.50 3.98
C ALA A 191 -0.95 11.15 4.15
N THR A 192 -0.35 10.18 4.86
CA THR A 192 -0.93 8.88 5.14
C THR A 192 -1.95 8.92 6.27
N PHE A 193 -1.50 9.28 7.49
CA PHE A 193 -2.32 9.14 8.70
C PHE A 193 -3.43 10.17 8.82
N MET A 194 -3.31 11.32 8.13
CA MET A 194 -4.35 12.36 8.09
C MET A 194 -5.30 12.22 6.90
N ALA A 195 -5.07 11.23 6.01
CA ALA A 195 -5.95 11.00 4.85
C ALA A 195 -7.37 10.60 5.27
N ASP A 196 -8.34 11.03 4.48
CA ASP A 196 -9.72 10.55 4.52
C ASP A 196 -10.21 10.29 3.09
N ASN A 197 -10.13 9.05 2.69
CA ASN A 197 -10.53 8.57 1.36
C ASN A 197 -11.86 7.81 1.39
N ARG A 198 -12.66 7.95 2.44
CA ARG A 198 -13.94 7.24 2.56
C ARG A 198 -14.92 7.61 1.44
N ALA A 199 -14.94 8.87 1.03
CA ALA A 199 -15.78 9.34 -0.07
C ALA A 199 -15.33 8.84 -1.46
N ASP A 200 -14.05 8.48 -1.60
CA ASP A 200 -13.50 8.00 -2.87
C ASP A 200 -13.93 6.56 -3.18
N LEU A 201 -14.35 5.80 -2.17
CA LEU A 201 -14.77 4.41 -2.32
C LEU A 201 -15.99 4.26 -3.24
N ASP A 202 -16.89 5.23 -3.24
CA ASP A 202 -18.09 5.23 -4.08
C ASP A 202 -17.76 5.35 -5.59
N ASN A 203 -16.55 5.79 -5.92
CA ASN A 203 -16.08 5.94 -7.30
C ASN A 203 -15.41 4.68 -7.87
N VAL A 204 -15.22 3.65 -7.07
CA VAL A 204 -14.62 2.39 -7.52
C VAL A 204 -15.65 1.56 -8.30
N THR A 205 -15.35 1.32 -9.57
CA THR A 205 -16.25 0.60 -10.49
C THR A 205 -15.76 -0.80 -10.86
N VAL A 206 -14.61 -1.22 -10.33
CA VAL A 206 -13.98 -2.50 -10.65
C VAL A 206 -14.03 -3.46 -9.46
N PRO A 207 -14.07 -4.78 -9.71
CA PRO A 207 -13.99 -5.77 -8.64
C PRO A 207 -12.77 -5.56 -7.76
N SER A 208 -12.95 -5.65 -6.45
CA SER A 208 -11.92 -5.38 -5.46
C SER A 208 -11.77 -6.53 -4.47
N LEU A 209 -10.54 -6.94 -4.19
CA LEU A 209 -10.21 -7.89 -3.13
C LEU A 209 -9.66 -7.11 -1.93
N ILE A 210 -10.22 -7.34 -0.76
CA ILE A 210 -9.75 -6.80 0.51
C ILE A 210 -9.10 -7.94 1.28
N LEU A 211 -7.78 -7.84 1.54
CA LEU A 211 -7.03 -8.76 2.38
C LEU A 211 -6.80 -8.11 3.74
N GLN A 212 -7.49 -8.61 4.74
CA GLN A 212 -7.47 -8.08 6.10
C GLN A 212 -6.84 -9.08 7.05
N CYS A 213 -5.75 -8.70 7.72
CA CYS A 213 -5.11 -9.52 8.74
C CYS A 213 -6.02 -9.69 9.97
N ALA A 214 -5.93 -10.85 10.64
CA ALA A 214 -6.72 -11.16 11.84
C ALA A 214 -6.42 -10.20 12.99
N GLU A 215 -5.16 -9.83 13.14
CA GLU A 215 -4.68 -8.88 14.15
C GLU A 215 -3.77 -7.87 13.45
N ASP A 216 -4.25 -6.63 13.31
CA ASP A 216 -3.53 -5.53 12.67
C ASP A 216 -3.76 -4.26 13.49
N VAL A 217 -2.68 -3.75 14.07
CA VAL A 217 -2.71 -2.54 14.93
C VAL A 217 -2.85 -1.25 14.14
N ILE A 218 -2.62 -1.29 12.83
CA ILE A 218 -2.69 -0.13 11.93
C ILE A 218 -4.06 -0.04 11.26
N ALA A 219 -4.58 -1.18 10.78
CA ALA A 219 -5.87 -1.27 10.11
C ALA A 219 -6.68 -2.42 10.75
N PRO A 220 -7.49 -2.14 11.78
CA PRO A 220 -8.25 -3.18 12.47
C PRO A 220 -9.31 -3.82 11.57
N VAL A 221 -9.77 -5.02 11.93
CA VAL A 221 -10.75 -5.81 11.16
C VAL A 221 -12.02 -5.02 10.84
N SER A 222 -12.43 -4.09 11.71
CA SER A 222 -13.56 -3.17 11.47
C SER A 222 -13.40 -2.36 10.18
N VAL A 223 -12.17 -1.98 9.83
CA VAL A 223 -11.87 -1.23 8.60
C VAL A 223 -12.09 -2.10 7.37
N GLY A 224 -11.67 -3.37 7.41
CA GLY A 224 -11.95 -4.32 6.33
C GLY A 224 -13.44 -4.52 6.09
N HIS A 225 -14.23 -4.66 7.16
CA HIS A 225 -15.69 -4.75 7.06
C HIS A 225 -16.32 -3.46 6.52
N TYR A 226 -15.83 -2.28 6.96
CA TYR A 226 -16.30 -1.00 6.44
C TYR A 226 -16.04 -0.88 4.93
N LEU A 227 -14.84 -1.20 4.48
CA LEU A 227 -14.49 -1.19 3.06
C LEU A 227 -15.38 -2.13 2.25
N HIS A 228 -15.59 -3.36 2.74
CA HIS A 228 -16.46 -4.33 2.09
C HIS A 228 -17.91 -3.85 1.98
N ALA A 229 -18.40 -3.14 2.98
CA ALA A 229 -19.76 -2.58 2.96
C ALA A 229 -19.90 -1.37 2.02
N LYS A 230 -18.77 -0.67 1.72
CA LYS A 230 -18.76 0.54 0.90
C LYS A 230 -18.38 0.28 -0.56
N LEU A 231 -17.50 -0.65 -0.84
CA LEU A 231 -17.09 -0.98 -2.21
C LEU A 231 -18.19 -1.82 -2.89
N PRO A 232 -18.75 -1.37 -4.03
CA PRO A 232 -19.92 -2.00 -4.66
C PRO A 232 -19.70 -3.46 -5.07
N ASP A 233 -18.51 -3.78 -5.58
CA ASP A 233 -18.12 -5.12 -5.98
C ASP A 233 -16.82 -5.50 -5.27
N SER A 234 -16.93 -6.07 -4.08
CA SER A 234 -15.75 -6.43 -3.30
C SER A 234 -15.89 -7.81 -2.64
N LYS A 235 -14.73 -8.42 -2.43
CA LYS A 235 -14.58 -9.66 -1.64
C LYS A 235 -13.66 -9.36 -0.46
N LEU A 236 -14.13 -9.64 0.74
CA LEU A 236 -13.32 -9.57 1.96
C LEU A 236 -12.78 -10.96 2.30
N VAL A 237 -11.47 -11.05 2.48
CA VAL A 237 -10.79 -12.23 3.01
C VAL A 237 -10.15 -11.84 4.33
N LEU A 238 -10.65 -12.42 5.42
CA LEU A 238 -10.01 -12.36 6.73
C LEU A 238 -8.89 -13.40 6.74
N MET A 239 -7.65 -12.92 6.73
CA MET A 239 -6.45 -13.74 6.70
C MET A 239 -6.16 -14.34 8.10
N LYS A 240 -5.45 -15.44 8.13
CA LYS A 240 -4.85 -15.95 9.38
C LYS A 240 -3.62 -15.15 9.78
N ALA A 241 -3.01 -14.46 8.83
CA ALA A 241 -1.89 -13.58 9.05
C ALA A 241 -2.17 -12.55 10.14
N THR A 242 -1.15 -12.27 10.93
CA THR A 242 -1.12 -11.22 11.96
C THR A 242 -0.07 -10.17 11.59
N GLY A 243 -0.21 -8.98 12.19
CA GLY A 243 0.60 -7.81 11.81
C GLY A 243 0.12 -7.15 10.52
N HIS A 244 0.74 -6.02 10.20
CA HIS A 244 0.29 -5.17 9.08
C HIS A 244 0.90 -5.54 7.72
N CYS A 245 1.92 -6.42 7.68
CA CYS A 245 2.70 -6.72 6.47
C CYS A 245 2.58 -8.21 6.06
N PRO A 246 1.39 -8.72 5.69
CA PRO A 246 1.20 -10.14 5.36
C PRO A 246 1.98 -10.59 4.12
N ASN A 247 2.29 -9.68 3.22
CA ASN A 247 3.16 -9.92 2.06
C ASN A 247 4.61 -10.28 2.45
N LEU A 248 5.05 -9.93 3.65
CA LEU A 248 6.35 -10.31 4.21
C LEU A 248 6.22 -11.51 5.16
N SER A 249 5.29 -11.45 6.11
CA SER A 249 5.14 -12.47 7.17
C SER A 249 4.43 -13.73 6.68
N HIS A 250 3.44 -13.59 5.79
CA HIS A 250 2.61 -14.69 5.28
C HIS A 250 2.48 -14.64 3.75
N PRO A 251 3.61 -14.64 3.00
CA PRO A 251 3.58 -14.45 1.54
C PRO A 251 2.81 -15.54 0.80
N LYS A 252 2.80 -16.77 1.31
CA LYS A 252 2.05 -17.86 0.71
C LYS A 252 0.54 -17.63 0.80
N GLU A 253 0.00 -17.30 1.96
CA GLU A 253 -1.42 -17.00 2.15
C GLU A 253 -1.83 -15.78 1.30
N THR A 254 -0.99 -14.74 1.29
CA THR A 254 -1.20 -13.54 0.47
C THR A 254 -1.27 -13.90 -1.02
N THR A 255 -0.32 -14.68 -1.52
CA THR A 255 -0.28 -15.13 -2.92
C THR A 255 -1.50 -15.96 -3.29
N GLU A 256 -1.87 -16.94 -2.46
CA GLU A 256 -3.02 -17.83 -2.70
C GLU A 256 -4.33 -17.04 -2.75
N ALA A 257 -4.52 -16.06 -1.85
CA ALA A 257 -5.70 -15.21 -1.84
C ALA A 257 -5.79 -14.32 -3.10
N ILE A 258 -4.67 -13.71 -3.51
CA ILE A 258 -4.61 -12.92 -4.76
C ILE A 258 -4.89 -13.82 -5.96
N ARG A 259 -4.22 -14.96 -6.08
CA ARG A 259 -4.38 -15.90 -7.19
C ARG A 259 -5.82 -16.38 -7.34
N SER A 260 -6.46 -16.72 -6.22
CA SER A 260 -7.89 -17.11 -6.20
C SER A 260 -8.83 -16.03 -6.72
N PHE A 261 -8.48 -14.75 -6.56
CA PHE A 261 -9.29 -13.63 -7.02
C PHE A 261 -9.06 -13.28 -8.48
N VAL A 262 -7.80 -13.33 -8.95
CA VAL A 262 -7.46 -12.88 -10.32
C VAL A 262 -7.73 -13.95 -11.39
N ASN A 263 -7.81 -15.22 -11.01
CA ASN A 263 -8.10 -16.34 -11.91
C ASN A 263 -9.58 -16.68 -12.00
N ILE A 264 -10.46 -15.90 -11.37
CA ILE A 264 -11.91 -16.04 -11.55
C ILE A 264 -12.27 -15.30 -12.85
N GLU A 265 -12.41 -16.05 -13.94
CA GLU A 265 -13.15 -15.65 -15.13
C GLU A 265 -14.59 -16.11 -15.02
#